data_a00fa21229f64fd187b6605f2732322a
#
_entry.id   a00fa21229f64fd187b6605f2732322a
#
_cell.length_a   1.000
_cell.length_b   1.000
_cell.length_c   1.000
_cell.angle_alpha   90.00
_cell.angle_beta   90.00
_cell.angle_gamma   90.00
#
_symmetry.space_group_name_H-M   'P 1'
#
loop_
_entity.id
_entity.type
_entity.pdbx_description
1 polymer ?
#
loop_
_entity_poly.entity_id
_entity_poly.type
_entity_poly.pdbx_seq_one_letter_code
_entity_poly.pdbx_strand_id
1 'polypeptide(L)'
;MEKTGIIVCGSQGRMGNTIISVLSDYSDLLFIGGVDSNYAADKTTVSPFKDLAELEINKVSAGKFLTLKEALHLTAAIKKKVVIDFTSKSASLIHAEEAALYNVPIVIGSTGFSENDLKTVEDYGKRIPIVLSGNMSLGINVLMNIVYDASKYLGINYDCEIIEMHHKKKKDAPSGTAKMLAESVAKQRHIELAEKAVYGRCGDAAERKKDEIGIFSVRAGDIIGEHKVIFAGNEEIIEITHKAVSRNNFARGAIKAAVWLSEKNKGFYDMRDVLGLNKYE
;
A
#
# COMPACT_ATOMS: atom_id res chain seq x y z
N MET A 1 6.83 24.26 -14.18
CA MET A 1 5.62 23.65 -13.58
C MET A 1 5.73 23.73 -12.07
N GLU A 2 4.64 24.00 -11.36
CA GLU A 2 4.62 24.03 -9.90
C GLU A 2 4.89 22.64 -9.35
N LYS A 3 5.85 22.49 -8.43
CA LYS A 3 6.19 21.22 -7.82
C LYS A 3 5.11 20.80 -6.82
N THR A 4 4.84 19.50 -6.72
CA THR A 4 3.92 18.95 -5.72
C THR A 4 4.68 18.66 -4.42
N GLY A 5 4.24 19.26 -3.32
CA GLY A 5 4.78 19.02 -1.98
C GLY A 5 4.35 17.66 -1.43
N ILE A 6 5.28 16.91 -0.86
CA ILE A 6 5.03 15.60 -0.24
C ILE A 6 5.32 15.65 1.25
N ILE A 7 4.31 15.33 2.07
CA ILE A 7 4.45 15.10 3.51
C ILE A 7 4.44 13.60 3.74
N VAL A 8 5.39 13.07 4.52
CA VAL A 8 5.49 11.62 4.79
C VAL A 8 5.22 11.37 6.27
N CYS A 9 4.12 10.68 6.59
CA CYS A 9 3.80 10.19 7.92
C CYS A 9 4.43 8.81 8.17
N GLY A 10 5.03 8.63 9.35
CA GLY A 10 5.89 7.48 9.66
C GLY A 10 7.28 7.63 9.05
N SER A 11 7.78 8.86 8.97
CA SER A 11 9.00 9.24 8.27
C SER A 11 10.27 8.59 8.85
N GLN A 12 10.30 8.24 10.14
CA GLN A 12 11.40 7.51 10.79
C GLN A 12 11.28 5.99 10.61
N GLY A 13 10.14 5.50 10.12
CA GLY A 13 9.91 4.09 9.82
C GLY A 13 10.65 3.63 8.56
N ARG A 14 10.73 2.30 8.37
CA ARG A 14 11.39 1.69 7.20
C ARG A 14 10.82 2.19 5.86
N MET A 15 9.48 2.23 5.74
CA MET A 15 8.85 2.70 4.51
C MET A 15 8.95 4.21 4.32
N GLY A 16 8.77 5.00 5.39
CA GLY A 16 8.93 6.44 5.34
C GLY A 16 10.31 6.85 4.86
N ASN A 17 11.36 6.28 5.44
CA ASN A 17 12.75 6.51 5.00
C ASN A 17 12.96 6.11 3.52
N THR A 18 12.38 4.97 3.09
CA THR A 18 12.49 4.53 1.69
C THR A 18 11.79 5.51 0.75
N ILE A 19 10.58 6.00 1.10
CA ILE A 19 9.85 6.99 0.30
C ILE A 19 10.65 8.28 0.18
N ILE A 20 11.15 8.81 1.29
CA ILE A 20 11.98 10.04 1.31
C ILE A 20 13.22 9.88 0.42
N SER A 21 13.91 8.74 0.54
CA SER A 21 15.08 8.44 -0.30
C SER A 21 14.75 8.41 -1.79
N VAL A 22 13.61 7.79 -2.16
CA VAL A 22 13.20 7.66 -3.57
C VAL A 22 12.66 8.96 -4.14
N LEU A 23 12.15 9.89 -3.30
CA LEU A 23 11.63 11.19 -3.77
C LEU A 23 12.71 12.01 -4.49
N SER A 24 13.99 11.84 -4.16
CA SER A 24 15.09 12.50 -4.88
C SER A 24 15.18 12.19 -6.37
N ASP A 25 14.57 11.08 -6.82
CA ASP A 25 14.54 10.67 -8.23
C ASP A 25 13.48 11.45 -9.05
N TYR A 26 12.65 12.28 -8.39
CA TYR A 26 11.51 12.97 -9.01
C TYR A 26 11.74 14.49 -8.99
N SER A 27 11.96 15.08 -10.15
CA SER A 27 12.25 16.52 -10.29
C SER A 27 11.04 17.43 -10.06
N ASP A 28 9.83 16.90 -10.20
CA ASP A 28 8.54 17.57 -10.08
C ASP A 28 7.91 17.43 -8.68
N LEU A 29 8.56 16.71 -7.78
CA LEU A 29 8.14 16.53 -6.39
C LEU A 29 9.10 17.24 -5.43
N LEU A 30 8.56 17.66 -4.29
CA LEU A 30 9.32 18.30 -3.23
C LEU A 30 8.97 17.66 -1.89
N PHE A 31 9.96 17.08 -1.20
CA PHE A 31 9.77 16.65 0.18
C PHE A 31 9.67 17.88 1.08
N ILE A 32 8.50 18.14 1.68
CA ILE A 32 8.24 19.33 2.49
C ILE A 32 8.15 19.04 3.98
N GLY A 33 7.97 17.78 4.39
CA GLY A 33 7.94 17.44 5.81
C GLY A 33 7.79 15.97 6.12
N GLY A 34 8.44 15.55 7.21
CA GLY A 34 8.29 14.25 7.83
C GLY A 34 7.50 14.36 9.13
N VAL A 35 6.50 13.49 9.32
CA VAL A 35 5.70 13.37 10.54
C VAL A 35 6.04 12.07 11.24
N ASP A 36 6.48 12.14 12.50
CA ASP A 36 6.77 10.94 13.30
C ASP A 36 6.77 11.25 14.80
N SER A 37 6.15 10.38 15.60
CA SER A 37 6.13 10.52 17.07
C SER A 37 7.54 10.43 17.70
N ASN A 38 8.49 9.79 17.03
CA ASN A 38 9.88 9.66 17.51
C ASN A 38 10.63 10.99 17.49
N TYR A 39 10.15 12.02 16.78
CA TYR A 39 10.75 13.35 16.82
C TYR A 39 10.66 14.01 18.21
N ALA A 40 9.73 13.58 19.08
CA ALA A 40 9.67 14.05 20.47
C ALA A 40 10.92 13.74 21.30
N ALA A 41 11.65 12.68 20.94
CA ALA A 41 12.89 12.30 21.62
C ALA A 41 14.12 13.13 21.18
N ASP A 42 14.04 13.78 20.02
CA ASP A 42 15.08 14.63 19.47
C ASP A 42 14.81 16.10 19.86
N LYS A 43 15.46 16.58 20.94
CA LYS A 43 15.32 17.97 21.41
C LYS A 43 15.80 19.03 20.41
N THR A 44 16.27 18.62 19.25
CA THR A 44 16.64 19.49 18.12
C THR A 44 15.47 19.78 17.17
N THR A 45 14.22 19.50 17.56
CA THR A 45 13.03 19.87 16.81
C THR A 45 12.93 21.39 16.75
N VAL A 46 13.57 21.95 15.77
CA VAL A 46 13.39 23.35 15.40
C VAL A 46 12.18 23.37 14.46
N SER A 47 11.18 24.18 14.80
CA SER A 47 10.26 24.66 13.77
C SER A 47 11.10 25.23 12.63
N PRO A 48 11.10 24.62 11.43
CA PRO A 48 12.08 25.01 10.40
C PRO A 48 11.71 26.30 9.68
N PHE A 49 10.55 26.86 9.98
CA PHE A 49 10.06 28.01 9.23
C PHE A 49 9.88 29.21 10.18
N LYS A 50 10.94 30.00 10.36
CA LYS A 50 10.80 31.38 10.94
C LYS A 50 10.12 32.33 9.99
N ASP A 51 10.23 32.10 8.67
CA ASP A 51 9.59 32.89 7.63
C ASP A 51 9.30 32.06 6.39
N LEU A 52 8.06 32.12 5.89
CA LEU A 52 7.62 31.51 4.64
C LEU A 52 8.34 32.11 3.39
N ALA A 53 9.03 33.19 3.54
CA ALA A 53 9.84 33.81 2.49
C ALA A 53 11.17 33.08 2.23
N GLU A 54 11.64 32.23 3.16
CA GLU A 54 12.82 31.38 2.95
C GLU A 54 12.54 30.09 2.18
N LEU A 55 11.30 29.85 1.80
CA LEU A 55 10.88 28.80 0.84
C LEU A 55 11.27 29.19 -0.60
N GLU A 56 12.49 29.63 -0.79
CA GLU A 56 13.10 29.63 -2.12
C GLU A 56 13.24 28.17 -2.57
N ILE A 57 12.56 27.84 -3.66
CA ILE A 57 12.25 26.55 -4.25
C ILE A 57 13.43 25.56 -4.37
N ASN A 58 14.64 25.93 -4.03
CA ASN A 58 15.88 25.13 -4.13
C ASN A 58 16.66 24.94 -2.82
N LYS A 59 16.18 25.39 -1.66
CA LYS A 59 16.90 25.30 -0.36
C LYS A 59 16.01 24.93 0.83
N VAL A 60 14.87 24.26 0.61
CA VAL A 60 13.95 23.89 1.70
C VAL A 60 14.53 22.76 2.51
N SER A 61 14.92 23.04 3.75
CA SER A 61 15.07 22.02 4.77
C SER A 61 13.69 21.47 5.09
N ALA A 62 13.40 20.22 4.71
CA ALA A 62 12.13 19.59 5.04
C ALA A 62 11.88 19.62 6.56
N GLY A 63 10.66 20.01 6.96
CA GLY A 63 10.26 20.09 8.37
C GLY A 63 10.18 18.71 9.04
N LYS A 64 10.46 18.68 10.34
CA LYS A 64 10.18 17.53 11.21
C LYS A 64 9.03 17.90 12.12
N PHE A 65 7.93 17.12 12.09
CA PHE A 65 6.70 17.42 12.81
C PHE A 65 6.28 16.26 13.69
N LEU A 66 5.71 16.56 14.86
CA LEU A 66 5.17 15.54 15.76
C LEU A 66 3.80 15.04 15.30
N THR A 67 3.01 15.92 14.67
CA THR A 67 1.66 15.60 14.19
C THR A 67 1.46 16.05 12.75
N LEU A 68 0.56 15.40 12.04
CA LEU A 68 0.19 15.81 10.69
C LEU A 68 -0.50 17.17 10.70
N LYS A 69 -1.34 17.44 11.70
CA LYS A 69 -2.00 18.74 11.88
C LYS A 69 -1.01 19.91 11.92
N GLU A 70 0.09 19.74 12.67
CA GLU A 70 1.17 20.73 12.73
C GLU A 70 1.80 20.93 11.34
N ALA A 71 2.16 19.83 10.66
CA ALA A 71 2.73 19.87 9.33
C ALA A 71 1.81 20.58 8.31
N LEU A 72 0.52 20.28 8.33
CA LEU A 72 -0.47 20.86 7.42
C LEU A 72 -0.68 22.36 7.69
N HIS A 73 -0.66 22.76 8.96
CA HIS A 73 -0.78 24.17 9.36
C HIS A 73 0.43 24.98 8.87
N LEU A 74 1.63 24.50 9.17
CA LEU A 74 2.88 25.23 8.84
C LEU A 74 3.21 25.21 7.35
N THR A 75 2.69 24.24 6.59
CA THR A 75 2.84 24.17 5.12
C THR A 75 1.63 24.73 4.36
N ALA A 76 0.74 25.51 5.01
CA ALA A 76 -0.50 26.00 4.42
C ALA A 76 -0.29 26.84 3.14
N ALA A 77 0.83 27.55 3.03
CA ALA A 77 1.19 28.32 1.84
C ALA A 77 1.45 27.47 0.59
N ILE A 78 1.85 26.20 0.76
CA ILE A 78 2.08 25.28 -0.35
C ILE A 78 0.72 24.74 -0.81
N LYS A 79 0.24 25.22 -1.95
CA LYS A 79 -1.11 24.92 -2.45
C LYS A 79 -1.25 23.49 -2.94
N LYS A 80 -0.30 23.00 -3.74
CA LYS A 80 -0.30 21.65 -4.28
C LYS A 80 0.55 20.74 -3.41
N LYS A 81 -0.09 19.89 -2.60
CA LYS A 81 0.59 18.94 -1.71
C LYS A 81 -0.24 17.67 -1.50
N VAL A 82 0.43 16.59 -1.16
CA VAL A 82 -0.17 15.27 -0.85
C VAL A 82 0.51 14.67 0.37
N VAL A 83 -0.26 14.02 1.22
CA VAL A 83 0.23 13.22 2.35
C VAL A 83 0.43 11.78 1.91
N ILE A 84 1.56 11.15 2.28
CA ILE A 84 1.80 9.71 2.14
C ILE A 84 1.98 9.12 3.55
N ASP A 85 1.08 8.22 3.93
CA ASP A 85 1.03 7.64 5.27
C ASP A 85 1.37 6.14 5.27
N PHE A 86 2.43 5.77 6.00
CA PHE A 86 2.85 4.41 6.29
C PHE A 86 3.07 4.20 7.79
N THR A 87 2.11 4.61 8.59
CA THR A 87 2.16 4.49 10.05
C THR A 87 1.46 3.21 10.54
N SER A 88 0.43 3.36 11.34
CA SER A 88 -0.44 2.29 11.82
C SER A 88 -1.89 2.60 11.48
N LYS A 89 -2.77 1.60 11.52
CA LYS A 89 -4.22 1.78 11.31
C LYS A 89 -4.78 2.94 12.13
N SER A 90 -4.50 2.96 13.44
CA SER A 90 -5.03 3.98 14.35
C SER A 90 -4.52 5.39 14.03
N ALA A 91 -3.24 5.52 13.69
CA ALA A 91 -2.68 6.82 13.28
C ALA A 91 -3.23 7.25 11.90
N SER A 92 -3.37 6.33 10.95
CA SER A 92 -3.91 6.63 9.63
C SER A 92 -5.35 7.12 9.65
N LEU A 93 -6.19 6.63 10.58
CA LEU A 93 -7.55 7.16 10.77
C LEU A 93 -7.53 8.62 11.21
N ILE A 94 -6.66 8.98 12.16
CA ILE A 94 -6.44 10.36 12.61
C ILE A 94 -5.90 11.21 11.45
N HIS A 95 -4.92 10.71 10.72
CA HIS A 95 -4.31 11.43 9.59
C HIS A 95 -5.30 11.64 8.44
N ALA A 96 -6.22 10.70 8.18
CA ALA A 96 -7.28 10.86 7.19
C ALA A 96 -8.27 11.97 7.60
N GLU A 97 -8.64 12.04 8.87
CA GLU A 97 -9.48 13.11 9.41
C GLU A 97 -8.78 14.48 9.30
N GLU A 98 -7.53 14.57 9.75
CA GLU A 98 -6.73 15.81 9.66
C GLU A 98 -6.54 16.27 8.21
N ALA A 99 -6.22 15.35 7.29
CA ALA A 99 -6.12 15.64 5.86
C ALA A 99 -7.45 16.18 5.29
N ALA A 100 -8.58 15.59 5.69
CA ALA A 100 -9.92 16.05 5.29
C ALA A 100 -10.27 17.44 5.86
N LEU A 101 -9.85 17.75 7.08
CA LEU A 101 -10.04 19.08 7.68
C LEU A 101 -9.26 20.18 6.94
N TYR A 102 -8.07 19.86 6.43
CA TYR A 102 -7.21 20.78 5.70
C TYR A 102 -7.38 20.74 4.17
N ASN A 103 -8.32 19.93 3.66
CA ASN A 103 -8.56 19.70 2.23
C ASN A 103 -7.28 19.25 1.47
N VAL A 104 -6.54 18.32 2.04
CA VAL A 104 -5.29 17.79 1.46
C VAL A 104 -5.46 16.33 1.07
N PRO A 105 -5.09 15.92 -0.16
CA PRO A 105 -5.08 14.52 -0.58
C PRO A 105 -4.19 13.64 0.29
N ILE A 106 -4.60 12.37 0.50
CA ILE A 106 -3.82 11.41 1.29
C ILE A 106 -3.75 10.03 0.66
N VAL A 107 -2.54 9.46 0.62
CA VAL A 107 -2.26 8.07 0.25
C VAL A 107 -1.97 7.28 1.52
N ILE A 108 -2.73 6.21 1.79
CA ILE A 108 -2.63 5.38 2.99
C ILE A 108 -2.15 3.98 2.59
N GLY A 109 -0.96 3.61 3.07
CA GLY A 109 -0.33 2.29 2.86
C GLY A 109 -0.33 1.40 4.10
N SER A 110 -0.94 1.82 5.20
CA SER A 110 -1.14 0.98 6.39
C SER A 110 -2.23 -0.07 6.15
N THR A 111 -2.25 -1.12 6.97
CA THR A 111 -3.14 -2.28 6.82
C THR A 111 -3.89 -2.57 8.11
N GLY A 112 -4.86 -3.49 8.06
CA GLY A 112 -5.58 -3.97 9.23
C GLY A 112 -6.84 -3.17 9.57
N PHE A 113 -7.39 -2.42 8.61
CA PHE A 113 -8.68 -1.72 8.75
C PHE A 113 -9.83 -2.71 8.84
N SER A 114 -10.76 -2.47 9.77
CA SER A 114 -12.07 -3.13 9.81
C SER A 114 -13.02 -2.50 8.77
N GLU A 115 -14.15 -3.14 8.51
CA GLU A 115 -15.18 -2.57 7.64
C GLU A 115 -15.65 -1.18 8.10
N ASN A 116 -15.78 -0.97 9.43
CA ASN A 116 -16.16 0.33 9.97
C ASN A 116 -15.07 1.38 9.77
N ASP A 117 -13.79 0.99 9.92
CA ASP A 117 -12.65 1.87 9.63
C ASP A 117 -12.65 2.29 8.16
N LEU A 118 -12.90 1.32 7.24
CA LEU A 118 -12.99 1.59 5.79
C LEU A 118 -14.12 2.55 5.45
N LYS A 119 -15.31 2.35 6.02
CA LYS A 119 -16.44 3.28 5.84
C LYS A 119 -16.11 4.69 6.33
N THR A 120 -15.41 4.81 7.47
CA THR A 120 -14.97 6.11 7.99
C THR A 120 -14.02 6.81 7.02
N VAL A 121 -13.03 6.10 6.48
CA VAL A 121 -12.10 6.67 5.50
C VAL A 121 -12.81 7.02 4.19
N GLU A 122 -13.74 6.19 3.74
CA GLU A 122 -14.56 6.44 2.55
C GLU A 122 -15.43 7.71 2.72
N ASP A 123 -15.96 7.96 3.92
CA ASP A 123 -16.71 9.19 4.21
C ASP A 123 -15.83 10.44 4.10
N TYR A 124 -14.57 10.38 4.49
CA TYR A 124 -13.60 11.45 4.22
C TYR A 124 -13.33 11.60 2.71
N GLY A 125 -13.38 10.51 1.96
CA GLY A 125 -13.28 10.51 0.50
C GLY A 125 -14.35 11.34 -0.22
N LYS A 126 -15.49 11.61 0.42
CA LYS A 126 -16.52 12.54 -0.10
C LYS A 126 -16.06 14.00 -0.10
N ARG A 127 -15.00 14.33 0.64
CA ARG A 127 -14.44 15.68 0.80
C ARG A 127 -13.11 15.86 0.10
N ILE A 128 -12.21 14.89 0.21
CA ILE A 128 -10.86 14.89 -0.36
C ILE A 128 -10.59 13.63 -1.17
N PRO A 129 -9.62 13.62 -2.09
CA PRO A 129 -9.21 12.39 -2.73
C PRO A 129 -8.33 11.56 -1.79
N ILE A 130 -8.63 10.26 -1.64
CA ILE A 130 -7.93 9.30 -0.79
C ILE A 130 -7.59 8.06 -1.62
N VAL A 131 -6.33 7.62 -1.60
CA VAL A 131 -5.95 6.28 -2.02
C VAL A 131 -5.66 5.46 -0.76
N LEU A 132 -6.35 4.33 -0.59
CA LEU A 132 -6.05 3.35 0.45
C LEU A 132 -5.76 2.01 -0.22
N SER A 133 -4.57 1.44 0.04
CA SER A 133 -4.20 0.13 -0.48
C SER A 133 -3.27 -0.62 0.46
N GLY A 134 -3.60 -1.87 0.74
CA GLY A 134 -2.76 -2.77 1.55
C GLY A 134 -1.45 -3.17 0.88
N ASN A 135 -1.29 -2.90 -0.41
CA ASN A 135 -0.04 -3.10 -1.13
C ASN A 135 0.13 -2.06 -2.25
N MET A 136 1.16 -1.24 -2.15
CA MET A 136 1.47 -0.18 -3.12
C MET A 136 2.33 -0.66 -4.29
N SER A 137 2.77 -1.93 -4.35
CA SER A 137 3.55 -2.45 -5.48
C SER A 137 2.70 -2.46 -6.75
N LEU A 138 3.19 -1.82 -7.81
CA LEU A 138 2.54 -1.86 -9.12
C LEU A 138 2.44 -3.31 -9.62
N GLY A 139 3.56 -4.06 -9.50
CA GLY A 139 3.62 -5.45 -9.96
C GLY A 139 2.63 -6.37 -9.23
N ILE A 140 2.41 -6.17 -7.92
CA ILE A 140 1.42 -6.95 -7.16
C ILE A 140 0.00 -6.61 -7.60
N ASN A 141 -0.32 -5.34 -7.84
CA ASN A 141 -1.66 -4.97 -8.29
C ASN A 141 -1.96 -5.49 -9.71
N VAL A 142 -0.97 -5.45 -10.60
CA VAL A 142 -1.05 -6.09 -11.93
C VAL A 142 -1.20 -7.61 -11.79
N LEU A 143 -0.40 -8.26 -10.92
CA LEU A 143 -0.51 -9.70 -10.63
C LEU A 143 -1.92 -10.07 -10.16
N MET A 144 -2.50 -9.33 -9.22
CA MET A 144 -3.86 -9.58 -8.74
C MET A 144 -4.90 -9.54 -9.87
N ASN A 145 -4.77 -8.57 -10.79
CA ASN A 145 -5.67 -8.49 -11.94
C ASN A 145 -5.51 -9.68 -12.89
N ILE A 146 -4.26 -10.05 -13.20
CA ILE A 146 -3.97 -11.22 -14.05
C ILE A 146 -4.50 -12.52 -13.42
N VAL A 147 -4.31 -12.69 -12.11
CA VAL A 147 -4.78 -13.86 -11.35
C VAL A 147 -6.31 -13.93 -11.34
N TYR A 148 -6.99 -12.79 -11.20
CA TYR A 148 -8.44 -12.72 -11.29
C TYR A 148 -8.93 -13.16 -12.67
N ASP A 149 -8.36 -12.61 -13.74
CA ASP A 149 -8.74 -12.94 -15.12
C ASP A 149 -8.38 -14.40 -15.44
N ALA A 150 -7.20 -14.88 -15.04
CA ALA A 150 -6.83 -16.29 -15.20
C ALA A 150 -7.82 -17.23 -14.50
N SER A 151 -8.22 -16.92 -13.26
CA SER A 151 -9.22 -17.69 -12.53
C SER A 151 -10.58 -17.73 -13.25
N LYS A 152 -10.96 -16.62 -13.90
CA LYS A 152 -12.19 -16.54 -14.70
C LYS A 152 -12.20 -17.50 -15.89
N TYR A 153 -11.10 -17.49 -16.66
CA TYR A 153 -11.04 -18.30 -17.90
C TYR A 153 -10.73 -19.76 -17.65
N LEU A 154 -9.90 -20.08 -16.64
CA LEU A 154 -9.53 -21.45 -16.31
C LEU A 154 -10.61 -22.17 -15.48
N GLY A 155 -11.40 -21.41 -14.72
CA GLY A 155 -12.52 -21.93 -13.94
C GLY A 155 -12.08 -22.88 -12.83
N ILE A 156 -13.02 -23.73 -12.41
CA ILE A 156 -12.89 -24.66 -11.28
C ILE A 156 -12.12 -25.95 -11.64
N ASN A 157 -11.87 -26.18 -12.94
CA ASN A 157 -11.15 -27.37 -13.41
C ASN A 157 -9.62 -27.26 -13.24
N TYR A 158 -9.13 -26.07 -12.91
CA TYR A 158 -7.74 -25.86 -12.55
C TYR A 158 -7.60 -25.68 -11.05
N ASP A 159 -6.78 -26.50 -10.44
CA ASP A 159 -6.40 -26.38 -9.04
C ASP A 159 -5.64 -25.07 -8.81
N CYS A 160 -5.89 -24.38 -7.71
CA CYS A 160 -5.21 -23.15 -7.39
C CYS A 160 -4.37 -23.31 -6.13
N GLU A 161 -3.07 -23.05 -6.26
CA GLU A 161 -2.11 -23.08 -5.15
C GLU A 161 -1.32 -21.76 -5.12
N ILE A 162 -1.20 -21.16 -3.95
CA ILE A 162 -0.49 -19.92 -3.72
C ILE A 162 0.70 -20.19 -2.79
N ILE A 163 1.90 -19.81 -3.23
CA ILE A 163 3.12 -19.93 -2.41
C ILE A 163 3.67 -18.55 -2.19
N GLU A 164 3.89 -18.17 -0.94
CA GLU A 164 4.53 -16.90 -0.60
C GLU A 164 5.81 -17.13 0.19
N MET A 165 6.84 -16.33 -0.10
CA MET A 165 8.12 -16.42 0.56
C MET A 165 8.54 -15.04 1.09
N HIS A 166 8.92 -14.98 2.36
CA HIS A 166 9.43 -13.77 3.01
C HIS A 166 10.61 -14.08 3.93
N HIS A 167 11.24 -13.01 4.40
CA HIS A 167 12.36 -13.10 5.35
C HIS A 167 11.96 -13.78 6.66
N LYS A 168 12.93 -14.38 7.33
CA LYS A 168 12.77 -15.13 8.59
C LYS A 168 12.15 -14.33 9.76
N LYS A 169 12.17 -13.00 9.70
CA LYS A 169 11.62 -12.10 10.74
C LYS A 169 10.15 -11.72 10.51
N LYS A 170 9.51 -12.14 9.42
CA LYS A 170 8.08 -11.83 9.16
C LYS A 170 7.21 -12.66 10.10
N LYS A 171 6.35 -11.97 10.86
CA LYS A 171 5.53 -12.58 11.91
C LYS A 171 4.22 -13.18 11.38
N ASP A 172 3.56 -12.47 10.47
CA ASP A 172 2.30 -12.93 9.88
C ASP A 172 2.54 -14.00 8.80
N ALA A 173 1.71 -15.02 8.81
CA ALA A 173 1.64 -16.09 7.82
C ALA A 173 0.16 -16.56 7.71
N PRO A 174 -0.41 -16.66 6.50
CA PRO A 174 0.12 -16.12 5.25
C PRO A 174 0.22 -14.60 5.24
N SER A 175 1.03 -14.06 4.30
CA SER A 175 1.15 -12.61 4.11
C SER A 175 -0.16 -11.98 3.66
N GLY A 176 -0.36 -10.69 3.95
CA GLY A 176 -1.54 -9.96 3.49
C GLY A 176 -1.74 -10.04 1.98
N THR A 177 -0.65 -9.98 1.19
CA THR A 177 -0.71 -10.13 -0.27
C THR A 177 -1.17 -11.51 -0.72
N ALA A 178 -0.70 -12.59 -0.06
CA ALA A 178 -1.16 -13.94 -0.38
C ALA A 178 -2.65 -14.12 -0.08
N LYS A 179 -3.14 -13.53 1.02
CA LYS A 179 -4.58 -13.52 1.33
C LYS A 179 -5.38 -12.76 0.26
N MET A 180 -4.93 -11.58 -0.15
CA MET A 180 -5.59 -10.80 -1.21
C MET A 180 -5.64 -11.56 -2.54
N LEU A 181 -4.57 -12.29 -2.91
CA LEU A 181 -4.56 -13.16 -4.09
C LEU A 181 -5.57 -14.29 -3.98
N ALA A 182 -5.63 -14.96 -2.81
CA ALA A 182 -6.60 -16.01 -2.55
C ALA A 182 -8.04 -15.51 -2.57
N GLU A 183 -8.30 -14.35 -1.96
CA GLU A 183 -9.60 -13.67 -1.98
C GLU A 183 -10.03 -13.31 -3.41
N SER A 184 -9.08 -12.86 -4.25
CA SER A 184 -9.33 -12.58 -5.67
C SER A 184 -9.78 -13.81 -6.43
N VAL A 185 -9.13 -14.97 -6.22
CA VAL A 185 -9.52 -16.27 -6.81
C VAL A 185 -10.87 -16.72 -6.27
N ALA A 186 -11.06 -16.69 -4.95
CA ALA A 186 -12.29 -17.12 -4.28
C ALA A 186 -13.50 -16.32 -4.76
N LYS A 187 -13.36 -14.98 -4.84
CA LYS A 187 -14.38 -14.08 -5.38
C LYS A 187 -14.78 -14.48 -6.80
N GLN A 188 -13.78 -14.70 -7.67
CA GLN A 188 -14.03 -15.07 -9.08
C GLN A 188 -14.70 -16.44 -9.21
N ARG A 189 -14.41 -17.38 -8.29
CA ARG A 189 -15.00 -18.72 -8.28
C ARG A 189 -16.33 -18.80 -7.51
N HIS A 190 -16.79 -17.70 -6.93
CA HIS A 190 -17.99 -17.63 -6.08
C HIS A 190 -17.95 -18.63 -4.91
N ILE A 191 -16.79 -18.75 -4.25
CA ILE A 191 -16.57 -19.63 -3.09
C ILE A 191 -16.15 -18.82 -1.88
N GLU A 192 -16.52 -19.31 -0.69
CA GLU A 192 -16.10 -18.73 0.59
C GLU A 192 -14.67 -19.15 0.92
N LEU A 193 -13.73 -18.20 0.89
CA LEU A 193 -12.32 -18.51 1.15
C LEU A 193 -12.10 -19.15 2.52
N ALA A 194 -12.83 -18.72 3.55
CA ALA A 194 -12.70 -19.26 4.90
C ALA A 194 -12.99 -20.76 4.99
N GLU A 195 -13.84 -21.31 4.10
CA GLU A 195 -14.19 -22.72 4.05
C GLU A 195 -13.25 -23.55 3.15
N LYS A 196 -12.58 -22.89 2.20
CA LYS A 196 -11.82 -23.55 1.13
C LYS A 196 -10.31 -23.34 1.21
N ALA A 197 -9.84 -22.44 2.10
CA ALA A 197 -8.42 -22.19 2.27
C ALA A 197 -7.71 -23.33 3.00
N VAL A 198 -6.60 -23.81 2.42
CA VAL A 198 -5.75 -24.85 3.01
C VAL A 198 -4.35 -24.27 3.23
N TYR A 199 -3.92 -24.19 4.49
CA TYR A 199 -2.66 -23.56 4.89
C TYR A 199 -1.48 -24.52 5.05
N GLY A 200 -1.69 -25.79 4.74
CA GLY A 200 -0.68 -26.83 4.77
C GLY A 200 -1.27 -28.20 4.49
N ARG A 201 -0.47 -29.09 3.91
CA ARG A 201 -0.79 -30.50 3.75
C ARG A 201 0.35 -31.32 4.31
N CYS A 202 0.06 -32.26 5.22
CA CYS A 202 1.05 -33.16 5.78
C CYS A 202 0.41 -34.50 6.16
N GLY A 203 1.22 -35.56 6.27
CA GLY A 203 0.77 -36.92 6.63
C GLY A 203 0.05 -37.63 5.49
N ASP A 204 -0.55 -38.79 5.84
CA ASP A 204 -1.10 -39.73 4.86
C ASP A 204 -2.48 -39.33 4.30
N ALA A 205 -3.12 -38.30 4.86
CA ALA A 205 -4.41 -37.77 4.42
C ALA A 205 -4.30 -36.38 3.80
N ALA A 206 -3.22 -36.14 3.05
CA ALA A 206 -2.89 -34.83 2.47
C ALA A 206 -3.45 -34.64 1.04
N GLU A 207 -4.34 -35.54 0.58
CA GLU A 207 -4.96 -35.45 -0.74
C GLU A 207 -5.74 -34.14 -0.88
N ARG A 208 -5.58 -33.50 -2.04
CA ARG A 208 -6.29 -32.28 -2.38
C ARG A 208 -7.76 -32.53 -2.64
N LYS A 209 -8.63 -31.76 -2.01
CA LYS A 209 -10.07 -31.81 -2.29
C LYS A 209 -10.44 -30.81 -3.38
N LYS A 210 -11.58 -31.04 -4.01
CA LYS A 210 -12.14 -30.13 -5.01
C LYS A 210 -12.39 -28.76 -4.38
N ASP A 211 -12.14 -27.72 -5.17
CA ASP A 211 -12.40 -26.30 -4.83
C ASP A 211 -11.54 -25.73 -3.70
N GLU A 212 -10.55 -26.44 -3.20
CA GLU A 212 -9.59 -25.88 -2.26
C GLU A 212 -8.71 -24.82 -2.93
N ILE A 213 -8.28 -23.85 -2.12
CA ILE A 213 -7.23 -22.88 -2.47
C ILE A 213 -6.09 -23.08 -1.47
N GLY A 214 -4.97 -23.63 -1.94
CA GLY A 214 -3.78 -23.80 -1.10
C GLY A 214 -3.06 -22.48 -0.90
N ILE A 215 -2.63 -22.18 0.33
CA ILE A 215 -1.89 -20.95 0.66
C ILE A 215 -0.72 -21.31 1.57
N PHE A 216 0.48 -21.38 1.00
CA PHE A 216 1.67 -21.87 1.70
C PHE A 216 2.67 -20.75 1.94
N SER A 217 3.23 -20.74 3.14
CA SER A 217 4.14 -19.68 3.59
C SER A 217 5.54 -20.21 3.83
N VAL A 218 6.53 -19.64 3.16
CA VAL A 218 7.96 -19.90 3.39
C VAL A 218 8.60 -18.72 4.10
N ARG A 219 9.45 -18.99 5.11
CA ARG A 219 10.24 -17.99 5.84
C ARG A 219 11.70 -18.36 5.75
N ALA A 220 12.49 -17.59 4.96
CA ALA A 220 13.90 -17.88 4.74
C ALA A 220 14.72 -16.61 4.50
N GLY A 221 15.95 -16.59 4.97
CA GLY A 221 16.92 -15.54 4.72
C GLY A 221 16.38 -14.14 4.90
N ASP A 222 16.68 -13.28 3.94
CA ASP A 222 16.23 -11.87 3.85
C ASP A 222 15.33 -11.61 2.64
N ILE A 223 14.59 -12.62 2.19
CA ILE A 223 13.64 -12.52 1.08
C ILE A 223 12.65 -11.38 1.36
N ILE A 224 12.60 -10.40 0.45
CA ILE A 224 11.74 -9.20 0.62
C ILE A 224 10.27 -9.57 0.50
N GLY A 225 9.95 -10.39 -0.50
CA GLY A 225 8.63 -10.92 -0.76
C GLY A 225 8.54 -11.54 -2.16
N GLU A 226 8.12 -12.78 -2.24
CA GLU A 226 7.80 -13.47 -3.47
C GLU A 226 6.41 -14.09 -3.34
N HIS A 227 5.62 -14.01 -4.40
CA HIS A 227 4.28 -14.58 -4.47
C HIS A 227 4.14 -15.32 -5.80
N LYS A 228 3.84 -16.60 -5.74
CA LYS A 228 3.58 -17.45 -6.89
C LYS A 228 2.15 -17.97 -6.79
N VAL A 229 1.37 -17.82 -7.86
CA VAL A 229 0.07 -18.48 -8.03
C VAL A 229 0.21 -19.52 -9.13
N ILE A 230 -0.22 -20.72 -8.82
CA ILE A 230 -0.17 -21.90 -9.69
C ILE A 230 -1.61 -22.29 -10.01
N PHE A 231 -1.95 -22.34 -11.29
CA PHE A 231 -3.17 -22.95 -11.79
C PHE A 231 -2.78 -24.25 -12.50
N ALA A 232 -3.15 -25.39 -11.91
CA ALA A 232 -2.79 -26.71 -12.43
C ALA A 232 -4.03 -27.44 -12.98
N GLY A 233 -4.04 -27.66 -14.29
CA GLY A 233 -4.99 -28.54 -14.97
C GLY A 233 -4.42 -29.97 -15.13
N ASN A 234 -5.16 -30.83 -15.81
CA ASN A 234 -4.72 -32.22 -16.03
C ASN A 234 -3.54 -32.35 -16.99
N GLU A 235 -3.39 -31.42 -17.94
CA GLU A 235 -2.42 -31.52 -19.03
C GLU A 235 -1.45 -30.35 -19.09
N GLU A 236 -1.71 -29.28 -18.32
CA GLU A 236 -0.88 -28.08 -18.30
C GLU A 236 -0.90 -27.37 -16.96
N ILE A 237 0.12 -26.55 -16.71
CA ILE A 237 0.25 -25.73 -15.51
C ILE A 237 0.57 -24.30 -15.93
N ILE A 238 -0.12 -23.34 -15.33
CA ILE A 238 0.17 -21.92 -15.47
C ILE A 238 0.73 -21.41 -14.14
N GLU A 239 1.90 -20.81 -14.17
CA GLU A 239 2.53 -20.17 -13.03
C GLU A 239 2.64 -18.66 -13.24
N ILE A 240 2.14 -17.88 -12.29
CA ILE A 240 2.22 -16.41 -12.31
C ILE A 240 2.98 -15.98 -11.06
N THR A 241 4.15 -15.35 -11.25
CA THR A 241 5.06 -15.07 -10.15
C THR A 241 5.46 -13.60 -10.11
N HIS A 242 5.44 -13.02 -8.91
CA HIS A 242 6.01 -11.71 -8.61
C HIS A 242 7.13 -11.85 -7.57
N LYS A 243 8.27 -11.20 -7.81
CA LYS A 243 9.41 -11.13 -6.88
C LYS A 243 9.73 -9.66 -6.60
N ALA A 244 9.66 -9.26 -5.35
CA ALA A 244 10.14 -7.96 -4.92
C ALA A 244 11.66 -8.04 -4.69
N VAL A 245 12.44 -7.30 -5.49
CA VAL A 245 13.92 -7.25 -5.38
C VAL A 245 14.40 -6.07 -4.53
N SER A 246 13.53 -5.09 -4.26
CA SER A 246 13.80 -3.93 -3.41
C SER A 246 12.50 -3.42 -2.80
N ARG A 247 12.55 -2.80 -1.59
CA ARG A 247 11.40 -2.08 -1.03
C ARG A 247 11.06 -0.78 -1.77
N ASN A 248 11.97 -0.30 -2.62
CA ASN A 248 11.73 0.88 -3.44
C ASN A 248 10.52 0.71 -4.38
N ASN A 249 10.14 -0.53 -4.74
CA ASN A 249 8.94 -0.78 -5.55
C ASN A 249 7.67 -0.29 -4.86
N PHE A 250 7.54 -0.48 -3.53
CA PHE A 250 6.39 0.00 -2.74
C PHE A 250 6.42 1.53 -2.61
N ALA A 251 7.62 2.11 -2.39
CA ALA A 251 7.79 3.55 -2.31
C ALA A 251 7.44 4.24 -3.65
N ARG A 252 7.93 3.70 -4.76
CA ARG A 252 7.59 4.21 -6.11
C ARG A 252 6.10 4.09 -6.41
N GLY A 253 5.46 3.03 -5.95
CA GLY A 253 4.01 2.87 -6.07
C GLY A 253 3.24 3.91 -5.26
N ALA A 254 3.62 4.17 -4.02
CA ALA A 254 3.02 5.21 -3.19
C ALA A 254 3.22 6.62 -3.78
N ILE A 255 4.41 6.91 -4.32
CA ILE A 255 4.69 8.18 -5.01
C ILE A 255 3.82 8.29 -6.28
N LYS A 256 3.70 7.21 -7.08
CA LYS A 256 2.80 7.21 -8.25
C LYS A 256 1.36 7.48 -7.84
N ALA A 257 0.89 6.88 -6.75
CA ALA A 257 -0.44 7.15 -6.20
C ALA A 257 -0.60 8.61 -5.78
N ALA A 258 0.41 9.20 -5.12
CA ALA A 258 0.38 10.59 -4.71
C ALA A 258 0.34 11.56 -5.91
N VAL A 259 1.14 11.32 -6.94
CA VAL A 259 1.11 12.12 -8.19
C VAL A 259 -0.27 12.02 -8.84
N TRP A 260 -0.78 10.81 -9.02
CA TRP A 260 -2.11 10.60 -9.60
C TRP A 260 -3.22 11.27 -8.78
N LEU A 261 -3.12 11.18 -7.44
CA LEU A 261 -4.11 11.71 -6.51
C LEU A 261 -4.11 13.24 -6.49
N SER A 262 -2.95 13.89 -6.73
CA SER A 262 -2.82 15.35 -6.78
C SER A 262 -3.66 16.01 -7.88
N GLU A 263 -4.11 15.24 -8.87
CA GLU A 263 -4.95 15.69 -9.98
C GLU A 263 -6.45 15.36 -9.76
N LYS A 264 -6.82 14.80 -8.60
CA LYS A 264 -8.20 14.44 -8.26
C LYS A 264 -8.82 15.47 -7.32
N ASN A 265 -10.12 15.68 -7.44
CA ASN A 265 -10.81 16.62 -6.57
C ASN A 265 -11.31 15.96 -5.27
N LYS A 266 -11.88 14.78 -5.35
CA LYS A 266 -12.37 13.96 -4.25
C LYS A 266 -12.61 12.54 -4.71
N GLY A 267 -12.73 11.60 -3.78
CA GLY A 267 -13.03 10.20 -4.04
C GLY A 267 -12.24 9.27 -3.15
N PHE A 268 -12.72 8.04 -3.03
CA PHE A 268 -12.04 6.95 -2.35
C PHE A 268 -11.57 5.93 -3.41
N TYR A 269 -10.29 5.69 -3.47
CA TYR A 269 -9.61 4.96 -4.54
C TYR A 269 -8.66 3.91 -3.96
N ASP A 270 -8.32 2.94 -4.80
CA ASP A 270 -7.25 1.97 -4.53
C ASP A 270 -6.16 2.02 -5.63
N MET A 271 -5.17 1.12 -5.55
CA MET A 271 -4.10 1.08 -6.55
C MET A 271 -4.57 0.64 -7.94
N ARG A 272 -5.71 -0.02 -8.06
CA ARG A 272 -6.28 -0.39 -9.39
C ARG A 272 -6.79 0.86 -10.10
N ASP A 273 -7.42 1.78 -9.37
CA ASP A 273 -7.84 3.08 -9.92
C ASP A 273 -6.61 3.89 -10.39
N VAL A 274 -5.53 3.90 -9.59
CA VAL A 274 -4.26 4.57 -9.93
C VAL A 274 -3.62 4.00 -11.18
N LEU A 275 -3.76 2.71 -11.41
CA LEU A 275 -3.18 2.00 -12.56
C LEU A 275 -4.13 1.90 -13.76
N GLY A 276 -5.38 2.33 -13.63
CA GLY A 276 -6.40 2.19 -14.67
C GLY A 276 -6.76 0.73 -14.96
N LEU A 277 -6.65 -0.15 -13.96
CA LEU A 277 -7.02 -1.56 -14.08
C LEU A 277 -8.53 -1.71 -13.91
N ASN A 278 -9.10 -2.74 -14.56
CA ASN A 278 -10.52 -3.04 -14.43
C ASN A 278 -10.86 -3.35 -12.96
N LYS A 279 -11.99 -2.83 -12.48
CA LYS A 279 -12.56 -3.24 -11.21
C LYS A 279 -13.12 -4.64 -11.37
N TYR A 280 -12.97 -5.46 -10.35
CA TYR A 280 -13.59 -6.78 -10.34
C TYR A 280 -15.12 -6.62 -10.28
N GLU A 281 -15.82 -7.11 -11.29
CA GLU A 281 -17.28 -7.18 -11.33
C GLU A 281 -17.85 -8.14 -10.28
#